data_6526126f7848505ded2b02f24dbbdae3
#
_entry.id   6526126f7848505ded2b02f24dbbdae3
#
_cell.length_a   1.000
_cell.length_b   1.000
_cell.length_c   1.000
_cell.angle_alpha   90.00
_cell.angle_beta   90.00
_cell.angle_gamma   90.00
#
_symmetry.space_group_name_H-M   'P 1'
#
loop_
_entity.id
_entity.type
_entity.pdbx_description
1 polymer ?
#
loop_
_entity_poly.entity_id
_entity_poly.type
_entity_poly.pdbx_seq_one_letter_code
_entity_poly.pdbx_strand_id
1 'polypeptide(L)'
;MIKWQKKGRIFCSNDFDLPWFTKNGMVPLPFIKSNEILRIFVTMCDDRNIGRIGYVDVDPMCPERILGYSHEPVLDIGEDGKFDDNGVVTASLYSENGKLYMLYSGYQSCLNVPYMIYAGIAVSMDNGDSVTKLTRDVPLLDRIDGEWGTRCVPTIRRENGCYKMWYTADSAYAWCVGDNGKKEPYYDLKYMESAELLSWPRQSHTALSFANAGEHGIGMGTIWRQGGEYHLIFTLRTLDGSSRLGYATSVNGKNFIRKDNGLLFLPVGNEVTAERADFDVEMMCYPERLTVCESTYLFYSG
;
A
#
# COMPACT_ATOMS: atom_id res chain seq x y z
N MET A 1 -10.81 18.47 10.06
CA MET A 1 -11.38 17.70 8.93
C MET A 1 -10.59 18.01 7.67
N ILE A 2 -10.05 17.01 6.99
CA ILE A 2 -9.33 17.14 5.71
C ILE A 2 -10.36 16.93 4.59
N LYS A 3 -10.41 17.87 3.66
CA LYS A 3 -11.33 17.80 2.51
C LYS A 3 -10.56 17.41 1.26
N TRP A 4 -11.07 16.42 0.54
CA TRP A 4 -10.53 15.94 -0.73
C TRP A 4 -11.57 16.14 -1.84
N GLN A 5 -11.13 16.74 -2.95
CA GLN A 5 -11.93 16.82 -4.18
C GLN A 5 -11.61 15.61 -5.04
N LYS A 6 -12.61 14.75 -5.29
CA LYS A 6 -12.44 13.62 -6.21
C LYS A 6 -12.15 14.12 -7.62
N LYS A 7 -11.19 13.50 -8.31
CA LYS A 7 -10.78 13.81 -9.68
C LYS A 7 -11.12 12.70 -10.68
N GLY A 8 -11.63 11.57 -10.19
CA GLY A 8 -11.98 10.42 -11.00
C GLY A 8 -10.84 9.42 -11.19
N ARG A 9 -11.14 8.31 -11.88
CA ARG A 9 -10.19 7.24 -12.17
C ARG A 9 -9.12 7.70 -13.16
N ILE A 10 -7.86 7.42 -12.88
CA ILE A 10 -6.73 7.69 -13.77
C ILE A 10 -6.67 6.61 -14.84
N PHE A 11 -6.65 5.33 -14.43
CA PHE A 11 -6.59 4.17 -15.33
C PHE A 11 -7.23 2.92 -14.72
N CYS A 12 -7.46 1.92 -15.55
CA CYS A 12 -7.81 0.55 -15.18
C CYS A 12 -7.13 -0.44 -16.14
N SER A 13 -7.25 -1.75 -15.89
CA SER A 13 -6.62 -2.78 -16.73
C SER A 13 -7.04 -2.73 -18.20
N ASN A 14 -8.29 -2.35 -18.47
CA ASN A 14 -8.81 -2.27 -19.85
C ASN A 14 -8.16 -1.15 -20.69
N ASP A 15 -7.41 -0.25 -20.08
CA ASP A 15 -6.69 0.83 -20.80
C ASP A 15 -5.37 0.33 -21.40
N PHE A 16 -4.97 -0.95 -21.15
CA PHE A 16 -3.67 -1.51 -21.53
C PHE A 16 -3.84 -2.88 -22.21
N ASP A 17 -2.99 -3.17 -23.18
CA ASP A 17 -2.86 -4.51 -23.79
C ASP A 17 -1.63 -5.21 -23.21
N LEU A 18 -1.80 -5.72 -21.96
CA LEU A 18 -0.74 -6.40 -21.21
C LEU A 18 -1.26 -7.74 -20.68
N PRO A 19 -0.67 -8.88 -21.06
CA PRO A 19 -1.16 -10.21 -20.64
C PRO A 19 -1.04 -10.47 -19.13
N TRP A 20 -0.20 -9.73 -18.45
CA TRP A 20 -0.01 -9.79 -16.99
C TRP A 20 -0.78 -8.70 -16.21
N PHE A 21 -1.57 -7.88 -16.93
CA PHE A 21 -2.46 -6.88 -16.31
C PHE A 21 -3.86 -6.94 -16.95
N THR A 22 -4.63 -7.93 -16.56
CA THR A 22 -5.98 -8.18 -17.13
C THR A 22 -7.11 -7.95 -16.14
N LYS A 23 -6.79 -7.79 -14.85
CA LYS A 23 -7.78 -7.58 -13.78
C LYS A 23 -7.50 -6.30 -12.98
N ASN A 24 -7.12 -6.46 -11.74
CA ASN A 24 -7.03 -5.37 -10.78
C ASN A 24 -5.71 -4.59 -10.90
N GLY A 25 -5.81 -3.25 -10.94
CA GLY A 25 -4.71 -2.36 -10.60
C GLY A 25 -4.89 -1.88 -9.16
N MET A 26 -3.95 -2.17 -8.25
CA MET A 26 -4.12 -1.82 -6.85
C MET A 26 -2.83 -1.30 -6.21
N VAL A 27 -3.00 -0.62 -5.08
CA VAL A 27 -1.90 -0.11 -4.25
C VAL A 27 -1.00 0.86 -5.04
N PRO A 28 -1.52 2.03 -5.46
CA PRO A 28 -0.76 3.00 -6.22
C PRO A 28 0.32 3.66 -5.36
N LEU A 29 1.56 3.70 -5.86
CA LEU A 29 2.67 4.40 -5.22
C LEU A 29 3.20 5.50 -6.15
N PRO A 30 2.75 6.75 -5.99
CA PRO A 30 3.21 7.85 -6.82
C PRO A 30 4.64 8.27 -6.47
N PHE A 31 5.44 8.53 -7.51
CA PHE A 31 6.84 8.93 -7.42
C PHE A 31 7.14 10.04 -8.43
N ILE A 32 7.67 11.17 -7.99
CA ILE A 32 8.11 12.25 -8.89
C ILE A 32 9.41 11.80 -9.55
N LYS A 33 9.32 11.31 -10.78
CA LYS A 33 10.48 10.86 -11.56
C LYS A 33 11.25 12.05 -12.14
N SER A 34 10.52 13.05 -12.61
CA SER A 34 11.06 14.33 -13.10
C SER A 34 10.01 15.43 -13.00
N ASN A 35 10.33 16.64 -13.41
CA ASN A 35 9.35 17.73 -13.49
C ASN A 35 8.22 17.46 -14.51
N GLU A 36 8.43 16.54 -15.44
CA GLU A 36 7.49 16.23 -16.53
C GLU A 36 6.82 14.87 -16.35
N ILE A 37 7.30 14.04 -15.42
CA ILE A 37 6.83 12.65 -15.25
C ILE A 37 6.54 12.39 -13.77
N LEU A 38 5.29 12.09 -13.49
CA LEU A 38 4.82 11.45 -12.27
C LEU A 38 4.65 9.96 -12.56
N ARG A 39 5.51 9.11 -12.01
CA ARG A 39 5.40 7.65 -12.10
C ARG A 39 4.52 7.13 -11.00
N ILE A 40 3.56 6.28 -11.34
CA ILE A 40 2.73 5.56 -10.39
C ILE A 40 3.11 4.08 -10.48
N PHE A 41 3.91 3.59 -9.52
CA PHE A 41 4.08 2.15 -9.38
C PHE A 41 2.78 1.55 -8.86
N VAL A 42 2.40 0.42 -9.40
CA VAL A 42 1.11 -0.20 -9.08
C VAL A 42 1.22 -1.71 -9.17
N THR A 43 0.51 -2.41 -8.32
CA THR A 43 0.31 -3.85 -8.45
C THR A 43 -0.68 -4.10 -9.57
N MET A 44 -0.27 -4.86 -10.54
CA MET A 44 -1.05 -5.26 -11.73
C MET A 44 -1.31 -6.77 -11.65
N CYS A 45 -2.57 -7.19 -11.71
CA CYS A 45 -2.95 -8.59 -11.56
C CYS A 45 -3.34 -9.21 -12.90
N ASP A 46 -2.87 -10.45 -13.13
CA ASP A 46 -3.27 -11.28 -14.26
C ASP A 46 -4.65 -11.93 -14.03
N ASP A 47 -5.09 -12.79 -14.97
CA ASP A 47 -6.36 -13.51 -14.94
C ASP A 47 -6.49 -14.49 -13.74
N ARG A 48 -5.37 -14.90 -13.14
CA ARG A 48 -5.31 -15.75 -11.95
C ARG A 48 -5.20 -14.96 -10.64
N ASN A 49 -5.28 -13.63 -10.69
CA ASN A 49 -5.03 -12.69 -9.58
C ASN A 49 -3.60 -12.75 -9.03
N ILE A 50 -2.62 -13.15 -9.84
CA ILE A 50 -1.22 -13.05 -9.45
C ILE A 50 -0.75 -11.63 -9.72
N GLY A 51 -0.43 -10.90 -8.64
CA GLY A 51 0.05 -9.53 -8.71
C GLY A 51 1.53 -9.46 -9.09
N ARG A 52 1.86 -8.52 -9.97
CA ARG A 52 3.22 -8.08 -10.30
C ARG A 52 3.30 -6.57 -10.22
N ILE A 53 4.46 -6.02 -10.03
CA ILE A 53 4.60 -4.57 -9.95
C ILE A 53 5.06 -4.02 -11.27
N GLY A 54 4.25 -3.11 -11.82
CA GLY A 54 4.58 -2.28 -12.96
C GLY A 54 4.47 -0.81 -12.63
N TYR A 55 4.48 0.04 -13.65
CA TYR A 55 4.22 1.46 -13.49
C TYR A 55 3.41 2.04 -14.65
N VAL A 56 2.75 3.15 -14.36
CA VAL A 56 2.15 4.06 -15.33
C VAL A 56 2.76 5.44 -15.09
N ASP A 57 3.31 6.03 -16.15
CA ASP A 57 3.83 7.39 -16.16
C ASP A 57 2.74 8.35 -16.61
N VAL A 58 2.48 9.38 -15.83
CA VAL A 58 1.43 10.39 -16.08
C VAL A 58 2.01 11.80 -16.02
N ASP A 59 1.27 12.76 -16.56
CA ASP A 59 1.58 14.18 -16.44
C ASP A 59 1.38 14.63 -14.99
N PRO A 60 2.40 15.22 -14.31
CA PRO A 60 2.27 15.67 -12.93
C PRO A 60 1.19 16.70 -12.68
N MET A 61 0.87 17.53 -13.68
CA MET A 61 -0.14 18.59 -13.57
C MET A 61 -1.53 18.12 -14.00
N CYS A 62 -1.61 17.00 -14.72
CA CYS A 62 -2.83 16.40 -15.24
C CYS A 62 -2.72 14.87 -15.17
N PRO A 63 -2.82 14.25 -13.96
CA PRO A 63 -2.54 12.83 -13.77
C PRO A 63 -3.44 11.86 -14.57
N GLU A 64 -4.55 12.32 -15.11
CA GLU A 64 -5.38 11.58 -16.05
C GLU A 64 -4.75 11.41 -17.44
N ARG A 65 -3.67 12.16 -17.75
CA ARG A 65 -2.94 12.07 -18.99
C ARG A 65 -1.81 11.05 -18.85
N ILE A 66 -2.00 9.86 -19.41
CA ILE A 66 -0.98 8.81 -19.48
C ILE A 66 0.08 9.19 -20.50
N LEU A 67 1.34 9.13 -20.11
CA LEU A 67 2.52 9.39 -20.95
C LEU A 67 3.24 8.10 -21.38
N GLY A 68 3.13 7.04 -20.58
CA GLY A 68 3.74 5.75 -20.84
C GLY A 68 3.46 4.75 -19.72
N TYR A 69 3.91 3.52 -19.91
CA TYR A 69 3.76 2.45 -18.90
C TYR A 69 4.81 1.35 -19.13
N SER A 70 5.03 0.52 -18.12
CA SER A 70 5.92 -0.64 -18.22
C SER A 70 5.29 -1.76 -19.04
N HIS A 71 5.99 -2.24 -20.07
CA HIS A 71 5.54 -3.38 -20.87
C HIS A 71 5.80 -4.73 -20.16
N GLU A 72 6.81 -4.77 -19.30
CA GLU A 72 7.16 -5.91 -18.44
C GLU A 72 7.09 -5.49 -16.98
N PRO A 73 6.88 -6.42 -16.05
CA PRO A 73 6.96 -6.13 -14.62
C PRO A 73 8.34 -5.56 -14.25
N VAL A 74 8.38 -4.48 -13.46
CA VAL A 74 9.63 -3.98 -12.87
C VAL A 74 10.04 -4.80 -11.64
N LEU A 75 9.07 -5.47 -10.99
CA LEU A 75 9.30 -6.46 -9.95
C LEU A 75 8.32 -7.61 -10.13
N ASP A 76 8.86 -8.79 -10.44
CA ASP A 76 8.10 -10.02 -10.67
C ASP A 76 8.08 -10.90 -9.41
N ILE A 77 7.25 -11.95 -9.45
CA ILE A 77 7.15 -12.97 -8.41
C ILE A 77 8.51 -13.65 -8.18
N GLY A 78 8.63 -14.36 -7.06
CA GLY A 78 9.78 -15.21 -6.75
C GLY A 78 9.71 -16.56 -7.44
N GLU A 79 10.80 -17.33 -7.32
CA GLU A 79 10.83 -18.72 -7.72
C GLU A 79 9.95 -19.57 -6.81
N ASP A 80 9.50 -20.73 -7.28
CA ASP A 80 8.65 -21.66 -6.55
C ASP A 80 9.18 -21.96 -5.14
N GLY A 81 8.34 -21.80 -4.13
CA GLY A 81 8.66 -22.01 -2.72
C GLY A 81 9.22 -20.78 -1.98
N LYS A 82 9.50 -19.67 -2.67
CA LYS A 82 9.87 -18.39 -2.02
C LYS A 82 8.65 -17.70 -1.44
N PHE A 83 8.88 -16.75 -0.51
CA PHE A 83 7.80 -16.06 0.20
C PHE A 83 6.90 -15.20 -0.70
N ASP A 84 7.28 -14.98 -1.96
CA ASP A 84 6.62 -14.13 -2.95
C ASP A 84 6.33 -14.85 -4.27
N ASP A 85 6.21 -16.18 -4.24
CA ASP A 85 6.01 -17.03 -5.42
C ASP A 85 4.58 -16.97 -6.02
N ASN A 86 3.60 -16.52 -5.24
CA ASN A 86 2.20 -16.40 -5.68
C ASN A 86 1.70 -14.95 -5.84
N GLY A 87 2.59 -13.99 -5.83
CA GLY A 87 2.28 -12.60 -6.08
C GLY A 87 3.14 -11.62 -5.30
N VAL A 88 3.34 -10.45 -5.88
CA VAL A 88 3.95 -9.31 -5.22
C VAL A 88 3.02 -8.10 -5.28
N VAL A 89 2.96 -7.36 -4.19
CA VAL A 89 2.13 -6.16 -4.05
C VAL A 89 2.99 -5.00 -3.57
N THR A 90 2.83 -3.84 -4.17
CA THR A 90 3.48 -2.60 -3.72
C THR A 90 3.14 -2.30 -2.27
N ALA A 91 4.03 -1.65 -1.53
CA ALA A 91 3.79 -1.20 -0.16
C ALA A 91 4.12 0.28 0.04
N SER A 92 5.36 0.67 -0.10
CA SER A 92 5.78 2.08 -0.02
C SER A 92 7.12 2.31 -0.73
N LEU A 93 7.44 3.59 -0.93
CA LEU A 93 8.74 4.02 -1.44
C LEU A 93 9.51 4.77 -0.37
N TYR A 94 10.82 4.55 -0.33
CA TYR A 94 11.74 5.25 0.55
C TYR A 94 13.02 5.63 -0.20
N SER A 95 13.38 6.91 -0.18
CA SER A 95 14.58 7.42 -0.86
C SER A 95 15.66 7.78 0.13
N GLU A 96 16.87 7.28 -0.09
CA GLU A 96 18.05 7.61 0.71
C GLU A 96 19.34 7.48 -0.10
N ASN A 97 20.24 8.45 0.03
CA ASN A 97 21.57 8.45 -0.62
C ASN A 97 21.51 8.18 -2.13
N GLY A 98 20.57 8.79 -2.83
CA GLY A 98 20.39 8.63 -4.29
C GLY A 98 19.82 7.29 -4.74
N LYS A 99 19.40 6.43 -3.80
CA LYS A 99 18.74 5.16 -4.07
C LYS A 99 17.23 5.28 -3.78
N LEU A 100 16.43 4.64 -4.59
CA LEU A 100 15.00 4.46 -4.34
C LEU A 100 14.76 3.03 -3.87
N TYR A 101 14.33 2.87 -2.63
CA TYR A 101 13.92 1.59 -2.08
C TYR A 101 12.43 1.41 -2.29
N MET A 102 12.05 0.26 -2.83
CA MET A 102 10.67 -0.19 -2.97
C MET A 102 10.41 -1.26 -1.92
N LEU A 103 9.56 -0.94 -0.96
CA LEU A 103 9.03 -1.95 -0.06
C LEU A 103 7.83 -2.61 -0.75
N TYR A 104 7.74 -3.92 -0.65
CA TYR A 104 6.67 -4.71 -1.25
C TYR A 104 6.21 -5.81 -0.31
N SER A 105 5.16 -6.49 -0.66
CA SER A 105 4.68 -7.67 0.07
C SER A 105 4.59 -8.84 -0.87
N GLY A 106 5.13 -9.98 -0.44
CA GLY A 106 5.06 -11.24 -1.16
C GLY A 106 3.98 -12.14 -0.60
N TYR A 107 3.24 -12.81 -1.47
CA TYR A 107 2.20 -13.77 -1.15
C TYR A 107 2.66 -15.20 -1.36
N GLN A 108 2.32 -16.07 -0.40
CA GLN A 108 2.33 -17.53 -0.55
C GLN A 108 0.93 -18.08 -0.37
N SER A 109 0.46 -18.85 -1.32
CA SER A 109 -0.80 -19.61 -1.19
C SER A 109 -0.66 -20.73 -0.18
N CYS A 110 -1.68 -20.98 0.61
CA CYS A 110 -1.67 -21.97 1.68
C CYS A 110 -2.87 -22.91 1.59
N LEU A 111 -2.76 -24.11 2.17
CA LEU A 111 -3.82 -25.12 2.15
C LEU A 111 -4.96 -24.79 3.14
N ASN A 112 -4.61 -24.40 4.36
CA ASN A 112 -5.58 -24.25 5.47
C ASN A 112 -6.07 -22.83 5.67
N VAL A 113 -5.34 -21.85 5.17
CA VAL A 113 -5.70 -20.43 5.08
C VAL A 113 -5.45 -19.98 3.65
N PRO A 114 -6.10 -18.92 3.16
CA PRO A 114 -5.96 -18.52 1.76
C PRO A 114 -4.51 -18.19 1.37
N TYR A 115 -3.78 -17.51 2.23
CA TYR A 115 -2.40 -17.08 1.98
C TYR A 115 -1.66 -16.73 3.27
N MET A 116 -0.37 -16.56 3.15
CA MET A 116 0.48 -15.82 4.08
C MET A 116 1.14 -14.68 3.31
N ILE A 117 1.41 -13.54 3.98
CA ILE A 117 1.93 -12.35 3.34
C ILE A 117 3.03 -11.70 4.17
N TYR A 118 4.20 -11.47 3.55
CA TYR A 118 5.39 -10.96 4.21
C TYR A 118 6.04 -9.83 3.44
N ALA A 119 6.65 -8.90 4.17
CA ALA A 119 7.33 -7.75 3.57
C ALA A 119 8.67 -8.13 2.96
N GLY A 120 8.92 -7.65 1.76
CA GLY A 120 10.20 -7.63 1.09
C GLY A 120 10.69 -6.21 0.81
N ILE A 121 11.94 -6.09 0.37
CA ILE A 121 12.52 -4.83 -0.06
C ILE A 121 13.35 -5.03 -1.33
N ALA A 122 13.21 -4.09 -2.25
CA ALA A 122 13.97 -3.98 -3.48
C ALA A 122 14.59 -2.58 -3.60
N VAL A 123 15.57 -2.41 -4.47
CA VAL A 123 16.25 -1.14 -4.69
C VAL A 123 16.34 -0.81 -6.17
N SER A 124 16.13 0.45 -6.50
CA SER A 124 16.42 1.05 -7.79
C SER A 124 17.63 1.97 -7.67
N MET A 125 18.55 1.87 -8.64
CA MET A 125 19.73 2.70 -8.78
C MET A 125 19.61 3.68 -9.96
N ASP A 126 18.53 3.62 -10.71
CA ASP A 126 18.26 4.32 -11.96
C ASP A 126 16.96 5.14 -11.90
N ASN A 127 16.66 5.67 -10.71
CA ASN A 127 15.49 6.52 -10.48
C ASN A 127 14.15 5.84 -10.84
N GLY A 128 14.04 4.56 -10.51
CA GLY A 128 12.80 3.78 -10.64
C GLY A 128 12.56 3.16 -12.02
N ASP A 129 13.55 3.12 -12.92
CA ASP A 129 13.40 2.45 -14.20
C ASP A 129 13.52 0.93 -14.08
N SER A 130 14.38 0.46 -13.19
CA SER A 130 14.48 -0.94 -12.81
C SER A 130 14.58 -1.09 -11.29
N VAL A 131 14.21 -2.25 -10.77
CA VAL A 131 14.38 -2.58 -9.35
C VAL A 131 15.00 -3.97 -9.19
N THR A 132 15.83 -4.13 -8.16
CA THR A 132 16.46 -5.40 -7.81
C THR A 132 16.05 -5.79 -6.39
N LYS A 133 15.53 -7.00 -6.20
CA LYS A 133 15.20 -7.53 -4.87
C LYS A 133 16.47 -7.63 -4.00
N LEU A 134 16.43 -7.01 -2.82
CA LEU A 134 17.44 -7.18 -1.78
C LEU A 134 17.10 -8.40 -0.90
N THR A 135 15.81 -8.66 -0.70
CA THR A 135 15.30 -9.88 -0.06
C THR A 135 14.87 -10.87 -1.13
N ARG A 136 15.58 -11.99 -1.28
CA ARG A 136 15.33 -12.98 -2.34
C ARG A 136 14.76 -14.30 -1.82
N ASP A 137 15.35 -14.81 -0.75
CA ASP A 137 15.02 -16.14 -0.23
C ASP A 137 14.13 -16.05 1.01
N VAL A 138 14.37 -15.03 1.84
CA VAL A 138 13.60 -14.74 3.05
C VAL A 138 13.07 -13.32 3.04
N PRO A 139 11.90 -13.07 3.61
CA PRO A 139 11.34 -11.71 3.66
C PRO A 139 12.14 -10.79 4.60
N LEU A 140 11.98 -9.48 4.43
CA LEU A 140 12.51 -8.46 5.35
C LEU A 140 11.89 -8.61 6.75
N LEU A 141 10.59 -8.90 6.79
CA LEU A 141 9.84 -9.18 8.00
C LEU A 141 9.33 -10.62 7.96
N ASP A 142 10.14 -11.54 8.49
CA ASP A 142 9.75 -12.94 8.61
C ASP A 142 8.87 -13.17 9.85
N ARG A 143 8.33 -14.37 10.00
CA ARG A 143 7.48 -14.82 11.10
C ARG A 143 8.12 -14.61 12.46
N ILE A 144 7.29 -14.23 13.41
CA ILE A 144 7.65 -14.21 14.83
C ILE A 144 6.45 -14.71 15.65
N ASP A 145 6.67 -14.99 16.93
CA ASP A 145 5.58 -15.32 17.84
C ASP A 145 4.59 -14.16 17.93
N GLY A 146 3.30 -14.47 17.71
CA GLY A 146 2.22 -13.48 17.66
C GLY A 146 2.00 -12.78 16.30
N GLU A 147 2.93 -12.92 15.35
CA GLU A 147 2.80 -12.37 13.99
C GLU A 147 3.30 -13.41 12.98
N TRP A 148 2.47 -14.40 12.66
CA TRP A 148 2.90 -15.56 11.89
C TRP A 148 2.31 -15.70 10.49
N GLY A 149 1.15 -15.08 10.21
CA GLY A 149 0.46 -15.14 8.92
C GLY A 149 0.60 -13.89 8.09
N THR A 150 0.68 -12.75 8.78
CA THR A 150 0.72 -11.41 8.16
C THR A 150 1.79 -10.55 8.80
N ARG A 151 2.79 -10.13 8.02
CA ARG A 151 3.77 -9.09 8.36
C ARG A 151 4.15 -8.33 7.08
N CYS A 152 3.31 -7.39 6.66
CA CYS A 152 3.32 -6.88 5.30
C CYS A 152 3.10 -5.36 5.23
N VAL A 153 3.08 -4.83 4.02
CA VAL A 153 2.84 -3.44 3.63
C VAL A 153 3.56 -2.40 4.51
N PRO A 154 4.88 -2.53 4.68
CA PRO A 154 5.65 -1.62 5.50
C PRO A 154 5.76 -0.22 4.87
N THR A 155 5.73 0.80 5.73
CA THR A 155 6.11 2.18 5.40
C THR A 155 7.28 2.59 6.29
N ILE A 156 8.34 3.13 5.71
CA ILE A 156 9.56 3.53 6.43
C ILE A 156 9.77 5.05 6.36
N ARG A 157 10.20 5.61 7.48
CA ARG A 157 10.76 6.96 7.58
C ARG A 157 12.04 6.94 8.40
N ARG A 158 12.98 7.80 8.06
CA ARG A 158 14.17 8.03 8.87
C ARG A 158 14.05 9.36 9.60
N GLU A 159 14.12 9.32 10.91
CA GLU A 159 14.02 10.49 11.78
C GLU A 159 15.02 10.38 12.93
N ASN A 160 15.78 11.44 13.19
CA ASN A 160 16.78 11.50 14.26
C ASN A 160 17.80 10.35 14.22
N GLY A 161 18.22 9.93 13.02
CA GLY A 161 19.19 8.85 12.84
C GLY A 161 18.64 7.44 12.98
N CYS A 162 17.34 7.28 13.24
CA CYS A 162 16.67 6.00 13.42
C CYS A 162 15.63 5.78 12.32
N TYR A 163 15.52 4.55 11.83
CA TYR A 163 14.44 4.13 10.94
C TYR A 163 13.21 3.78 11.77
N LYS A 164 12.08 4.34 11.38
CA LYS A 164 10.76 4.04 11.92
C LYS A 164 9.97 3.28 10.87
N MET A 165 9.37 2.19 11.27
CA MET A 165 8.52 1.39 10.39
C MET A 165 7.12 1.25 10.98
N TRP A 166 6.13 1.49 10.13
CA TRP A 166 4.74 1.10 10.35
C TRP A 166 4.41 0.00 9.35
N TYR A 167 3.77 -1.06 9.81
CA TYR A 167 3.44 -2.19 8.96
C TYR A 167 2.18 -2.90 9.48
N THR A 168 1.55 -3.67 8.63
CA THR A 168 0.39 -4.47 8.98
C THR A 168 0.85 -5.84 9.46
N ALA A 169 0.36 -6.28 10.61
CA ALA A 169 0.62 -7.64 11.10
C ALA A 169 -0.54 -8.20 11.91
N ASP A 170 -0.51 -9.53 12.10
CA ASP A 170 -1.54 -10.24 12.84
C ASP A 170 -1.87 -9.54 14.17
N SER A 171 -3.16 -9.48 14.48
CA SER A 171 -3.65 -9.13 15.80
C SER A 171 -3.71 -10.38 16.72
N ALA A 172 -4.30 -10.26 17.89
CA ALA A 172 -4.47 -11.38 18.83
C ALA A 172 -5.27 -12.58 18.23
N TYR A 173 -6.05 -12.34 17.17
CA TYR A 173 -6.79 -13.37 16.43
C TYR A 173 -6.30 -13.39 14.99
N ALA A 174 -5.70 -14.49 14.56
CA ALA A 174 -5.09 -14.53 13.24
C ALA A 174 -6.08 -14.54 12.08
N TRP A 175 -7.20 -15.27 12.22
CA TRP A 175 -8.18 -15.48 11.15
C TRP A 175 -9.61 -15.49 11.68
N CYS A 176 -10.51 -14.84 10.95
CA CYS A 176 -11.96 -14.91 11.14
C CYS A 176 -12.64 -15.51 9.92
N VAL A 177 -13.96 -15.68 10.01
CA VAL A 177 -14.81 -15.97 8.86
C VAL A 177 -15.66 -14.72 8.63
N GLY A 178 -15.48 -14.10 7.48
CA GLY A 178 -16.29 -12.95 7.07
C GLY A 178 -17.72 -13.34 6.74
N ASP A 179 -18.58 -12.36 6.56
CA ASP A 179 -20.00 -12.57 6.24
C ASP A 179 -20.22 -13.34 4.92
N ASN A 180 -19.23 -13.27 4.02
CA ASN A 180 -19.18 -14.03 2.76
C ASN A 180 -18.73 -15.50 2.94
N GLY A 181 -18.46 -15.95 4.16
CA GLY A 181 -17.98 -17.31 4.48
C GLY A 181 -16.49 -17.54 4.19
N LYS A 182 -15.74 -16.54 3.75
CA LYS A 182 -14.29 -16.65 3.51
C LYS A 182 -13.50 -16.40 4.78
N LYS A 183 -12.34 -17.06 4.87
CA LYS A 183 -11.37 -16.75 5.93
C LYS A 183 -10.68 -15.43 5.62
N GLU A 184 -10.74 -14.50 6.57
CA GLU A 184 -10.12 -13.19 6.52
C GLU A 184 -9.13 -13.03 7.67
N PRO A 185 -7.96 -12.44 7.47
CA PRO A 185 -7.01 -12.22 8.55
C PRO A 185 -7.46 -11.07 9.45
N TYR A 186 -7.24 -11.22 10.76
CA TYR A 186 -7.27 -10.10 11.69
C TYR A 186 -5.90 -9.45 11.77
N TYR A 187 -5.79 -8.15 11.49
CA TYR A 187 -4.51 -7.45 11.55
C TYR A 187 -4.62 -5.99 12.00
N ASP A 188 -3.60 -5.59 12.74
CA ASP A 188 -3.41 -4.24 13.28
C ASP A 188 -2.31 -3.50 12.51
N LEU A 189 -2.25 -2.18 12.69
CA LEU A 189 -1.06 -1.40 12.38
C LEU A 189 -0.05 -1.55 13.52
N LYS A 190 1.13 -2.03 13.20
CA LYS A 190 2.26 -2.19 14.12
C LYS A 190 3.32 -1.12 13.86
N TYR A 191 4.16 -0.91 14.87
CA TYR A 191 5.27 0.04 14.85
C TYR A 191 6.53 -0.58 15.44
N MET A 192 7.68 -0.27 14.85
CA MET A 192 9.01 -0.59 15.38
C MET A 192 10.06 0.40 14.92
N GLU A 193 11.22 0.41 15.59
CA GLU A 193 12.37 1.25 15.27
C GLU A 193 13.62 0.39 15.08
N SER A 194 14.52 0.83 14.19
CA SER A 194 15.82 0.21 13.98
C SER A 194 16.90 1.24 13.65
N ALA A 195 18.14 0.94 14.00
CA ALA A 195 19.31 1.68 13.54
C ALA A 195 19.69 1.32 12.08
N GLU A 196 19.21 0.19 11.57
CA GLU A 196 19.57 -0.38 10.27
C GLU A 196 18.34 -0.62 9.40
N LEU A 197 18.43 -0.26 8.11
CA LEU A 197 17.32 -0.39 7.16
C LEU A 197 16.90 -1.85 6.92
N LEU A 198 17.83 -2.77 6.93
CA LEU A 198 17.60 -4.18 6.58
C LEU A 198 17.51 -5.12 7.80
N SER A 199 17.61 -4.59 9.02
CA SER A 199 17.57 -5.38 10.24
C SER A 199 16.54 -4.80 11.21
N TRP A 200 15.53 -5.58 11.57
CA TRP A 200 14.39 -5.13 12.36
C TRP A 200 14.19 -6.00 13.59
N PRO A 201 13.78 -5.41 14.73
CA PRO A 201 13.56 -6.17 15.96
C PRO A 201 12.41 -7.18 15.79
N ARG A 202 12.46 -8.25 16.60
CA ARG A 202 11.39 -9.26 16.68
C ARG A 202 10.24 -8.89 17.61
N GLN A 203 10.21 -7.65 18.10
CA GLN A 203 9.15 -7.11 18.95
C GLN A 203 8.58 -5.86 18.30
N SER A 204 7.28 -5.72 18.35
CA SER A 204 6.54 -4.60 17.81
C SER A 204 5.62 -3.97 18.85
N HIS A 205 5.15 -2.78 18.54
CA HIS A 205 4.13 -2.08 19.28
C HIS A 205 2.88 -1.93 18.41
N THR A 206 1.69 -2.19 18.96
CA THR A 206 0.44 -1.94 18.23
C THR A 206 0.18 -0.44 18.21
N ALA A 207 0.32 0.16 17.02
CA ALA A 207 0.17 1.60 16.82
C ALA A 207 -1.29 2.04 16.63
N LEU A 208 -2.09 1.17 16.00
CA LEU A 208 -3.53 1.35 15.79
C LEU A 208 -4.20 0.01 15.63
N SER A 209 -5.35 -0.19 16.28
CA SER A 209 -6.19 -1.37 16.14
C SER A 209 -7.59 -1.00 15.67
N PHE A 210 -8.37 -1.99 15.25
CA PHE A 210 -9.78 -1.82 14.92
C PHE A 210 -10.59 -1.45 16.16
N ALA A 211 -11.72 -0.74 15.96
CA ALA A 211 -12.46 -0.10 17.05
C ALA A 211 -13.71 -0.89 17.48
N ASN A 212 -14.21 -1.81 16.66
CA ASN A 212 -15.43 -2.57 16.93
C ASN A 212 -15.40 -3.96 16.29
N ALA A 213 -16.36 -4.82 16.66
CA ALA A 213 -16.42 -6.20 16.20
C ALA A 213 -16.75 -6.39 14.70
N GLY A 214 -17.19 -5.35 14.01
CA GLY A 214 -17.43 -5.38 12.57
C GLY A 214 -16.18 -5.11 11.74
N GLU A 215 -15.09 -4.69 12.36
CA GLU A 215 -13.81 -4.43 11.73
C GLU A 215 -12.86 -5.61 11.92
N HIS A 216 -12.04 -5.93 10.92
CA HIS A 216 -11.05 -7.00 11.04
C HIS A 216 -9.64 -6.60 10.61
N GLY A 217 -9.45 -5.42 10.01
CA GLY A 217 -8.12 -5.07 9.53
C GLY A 217 -7.86 -3.59 9.35
N ILE A 218 -6.67 -3.17 9.84
CA ILE A 218 -6.05 -1.88 9.55
C ILE A 218 -4.97 -2.12 8.51
N GLY A 219 -5.33 -1.92 7.25
CA GLY A 219 -4.43 -2.14 6.11
C GLY A 219 -3.59 -0.92 5.79
N MET A 220 -2.77 -1.07 4.76
CA MET A 220 -1.86 -0.06 4.23
C MET A 220 -2.43 1.36 4.27
N GLY A 221 -1.57 2.31 4.64
CA GLY A 221 -1.88 3.71 4.69
C GLY A 221 -0.68 4.62 4.43
N THR A 222 -0.97 5.87 4.19
CA THR A 222 0.03 6.93 4.04
C THR A 222 0.21 7.68 5.35
N ILE A 223 1.47 7.91 5.74
CA ILE A 223 1.84 8.60 6.99
C ILE A 223 2.66 9.84 6.63
N TRP A 224 2.29 10.99 7.20
CA TRP A 224 3.08 12.22 7.07
C TRP A 224 3.11 12.98 8.39
N ARG A 225 4.05 13.93 8.52
CA ARG A 225 4.14 14.81 9.67
C ARG A 225 3.80 16.23 9.27
N GLN A 226 2.91 16.87 10.02
CA GLN A 226 2.48 18.24 9.80
C GLN A 226 2.07 18.87 11.14
N GLY A 227 2.46 20.13 11.38
CA GLY A 227 2.10 20.83 12.63
C GLY A 227 2.60 20.18 13.90
N GLY A 228 3.69 19.37 13.83
CA GLY A 228 4.22 18.65 14.99
C GLY A 228 3.60 17.27 15.23
N GLU A 229 2.51 16.92 14.55
CA GLU A 229 1.81 15.64 14.66
C GLU A 229 2.05 14.74 13.46
N TYR A 230 1.93 13.43 13.67
CA TYR A 230 1.80 12.44 12.61
C TYR A 230 0.34 12.30 12.23
N HIS A 231 0.11 12.23 10.94
CA HIS A 231 -1.18 11.99 10.34
C HIS A 231 -1.12 10.67 9.56
N LEU A 232 -2.20 9.89 9.63
CA LEU A 232 -2.33 8.61 8.96
C LEU A 232 -3.69 8.57 8.24
N ILE A 233 -3.68 8.29 6.94
CA ILE A 233 -4.87 7.81 6.23
C ILE A 233 -4.62 6.33 5.94
N PHE A 234 -5.54 5.46 6.31
CA PHE A 234 -5.38 4.01 6.26
C PHE A 234 -6.59 3.33 5.63
N THR A 235 -6.41 2.10 5.20
CA THR A 235 -7.52 1.23 4.77
C THR A 235 -8.12 0.55 5.98
N LEU A 236 -9.42 0.73 6.19
CA LEU A 236 -10.21 -0.01 7.15
C LEU A 236 -10.97 -1.12 6.44
N ARG A 237 -10.81 -2.37 6.89
CA ARG A 237 -11.54 -3.53 6.37
C ARG A 237 -12.58 -4.00 7.35
N THR A 238 -13.72 -4.38 6.83
CA THR A 238 -14.89 -4.80 7.61
C THR A 238 -15.36 -6.20 7.21
N LEU A 239 -16.00 -6.91 8.12
CA LEU A 239 -16.42 -8.30 7.94
C LEU A 239 -17.48 -8.48 6.84
N ASP A 240 -18.21 -7.41 6.49
CA ASP A 240 -19.13 -7.38 5.33
C ASP A 240 -18.42 -7.35 3.97
N GLY A 241 -17.08 -7.35 3.98
CA GLY A 241 -16.24 -7.30 2.77
C GLY A 241 -15.98 -5.91 2.24
N SER A 242 -16.48 -4.85 2.88
CA SER A 242 -16.22 -3.48 2.44
C SER A 242 -14.84 -2.98 2.87
N SER A 243 -14.32 -1.99 2.15
CA SER A 243 -13.09 -1.28 2.49
C SER A 243 -13.31 0.21 2.39
N ARG A 244 -12.85 0.95 3.40
CA ARG A 244 -12.99 2.41 3.47
C ARG A 244 -11.70 3.06 3.95
N LEU A 245 -11.55 4.35 3.71
CA LEU A 245 -10.43 5.12 4.23
C LEU A 245 -10.76 5.64 5.63
N GLY A 246 -9.90 5.33 6.57
CA GLY A 246 -9.90 5.89 7.93
C GLY A 246 -8.82 6.96 8.10
N TYR A 247 -8.96 7.77 9.15
CA TYR A 247 -7.99 8.81 9.50
C TYR A 247 -7.66 8.77 10.99
N ALA A 248 -6.37 8.94 11.30
CA ALA A 248 -5.88 8.98 12.68
C ALA A 248 -4.72 9.97 12.82
N THR A 249 -4.48 10.45 14.04
CA THR A 249 -3.34 11.31 14.37
C THR A 249 -2.55 10.78 15.54
N SER A 250 -1.27 11.16 15.64
CA SER A 250 -0.39 10.79 16.73
C SER A 250 0.65 11.87 16.99
N VAL A 251 0.91 12.19 18.24
CA VAL A 251 1.99 13.12 18.61
C VAL A 251 3.38 12.50 18.54
N ASN A 252 3.47 11.17 18.64
CA ASN A 252 4.75 10.45 18.73
C ASN A 252 4.96 9.43 17.59
N GLY A 253 3.95 9.19 16.75
CA GLY A 253 3.96 8.16 15.71
C GLY A 253 3.82 6.72 16.20
N LYS A 254 3.77 6.50 17.52
CA LYS A 254 3.66 5.17 18.13
C LYS A 254 2.23 4.79 18.48
N ASN A 255 1.44 5.77 18.92
CA ASN A 255 0.05 5.58 19.32
C ASN A 255 -0.83 6.52 18.51
N PHE A 256 -1.66 5.99 17.64
CA PHE A 256 -2.60 6.77 16.84
C PHE A 256 -3.98 6.80 17.48
N ILE A 257 -4.63 7.95 17.38
CA ILE A 257 -6.01 8.17 17.82
C ILE A 257 -6.86 8.39 16.57
N ARG A 258 -7.87 7.55 16.37
CA ARG A 258 -8.82 7.65 15.25
C ARG A 258 -9.61 8.96 15.30
N LYS A 259 -9.85 9.49 14.12
CA LYS A 259 -10.66 10.67 13.85
C LYS A 259 -11.72 10.31 12.81
N ASP A 260 -12.75 9.58 13.21
CA ASP A 260 -13.73 8.94 12.31
C ASP A 260 -14.40 9.91 11.32
N ASN A 261 -14.56 11.18 11.70
CA ASN A 261 -15.07 12.25 10.82
C ASN A 261 -13.96 13.17 10.29
N GLY A 262 -12.70 12.70 10.27
CA GLY A 262 -11.53 13.49 9.88
C GLY A 262 -11.35 13.68 8.38
N LEU A 263 -12.00 12.86 7.56
CA LEU A 263 -11.95 12.92 6.09
C LEU A 263 -13.31 13.26 5.49
N LEU A 264 -13.30 14.10 4.46
CA LEU A 264 -14.47 14.41 3.64
C LEU A 264 -14.07 14.34 2.17
N PHE A 265 -14.72 13.47 1.41
CA PHE A 265 -14.56 13.36 -0.04
C PHE A 265 -15.73 14.09 -0.73
N LEU A 266 -15.40 15.14 -1.48
CA LEU A 266 -16.34 15.88 -2.31
C LEU A 266 -16.53 15.12 -3.64
N PRO A 267 -17.73 15.15 -4.24
CA PRO A 267 -17.99 14.51 -5.54
C PRO A 267 -17.05 14.99 -6.63
N VAL A 268 -16.89 14.22 -7.68
CA VAL A 268 -16.20 14.64 -8.91
C VAL A 268 -16.93 15.82 -9.55
N GLY A 269 -16.19 16.65 -10.29
CA GLY A 269 -16.79 17.73 -11.09
C GLY A 269 -17.56 17.17 -12.29
N ASN A 270 -18.43 17.99 -12.87
CA ASN A 270 -19.26 17.62 -14.04
C ASN A 270 -18.44 17.33 -15.30
N GLU A 271 -17.17 17.70 -15.31
CA GLU A 271 -16.22 17.44 -16.40
C GLU A 271 -15.72 15.98 -16.44
N VAL A 272 -15.99 15.20 -15.40
CA VAL A 272 -15.56 13.80 -15.31
C VAL A 272 -16.70 12.89 -15.77
N THR A 273 -16.40 11.96 -16.69
CA THR A 273 -17.40 10.99 -17.17
C THR A 273 -17.87 10.08 -16.04
N ALA A 274 -19.11 9.58 -16.12
CA ALA A 274 -19.68 8.69 -15.11
C ALA A 274 -18.78 7.45 -14.85
N GLU A 275 -18.27 6.83 -15.93
CA GLU A 275 -17.36 5.69 -15.82
C GLU A 275 -16.11 5.97 -14.97
N ARG A 276 -15.57 7.19 -15.05
CA ARG A 276 -14.40 7.61 -14.24
C ARG A 276 -14.80 8.13 -12.87
N ALA A 277 -16.06 8.50 -12.67
CA ALA A 277 -16.58 9.06 -11.43
C ALA A 277 -16.96 7.98 -10.40
N ASP A 278 -17.46 6.85 -10.86
CA ASP A 278 -18.13 5.83 -10.02
C ASP A 278 -17.26 4.61 -9.68
N PHE A 279 -15.96 4.65 -9.99
CA PHE A 279 -15.05 3.52 -9.77
C PHE A 279 -14.86 3.13 -8.29
N ASP A 280 -15.16 4.03 -7.36
CA ASP A 280 -14.91 3.88 -5.93
C ASP A 280 -16.19 3.81 -5.07
N VAL A 281 -17.34 3.52 -5.68
CA VAL A 281 -18.61 3.45 -4.98
C VAL A 281 -18.66 2.28 -3.98
N GLU A 282 -18.11 1.13 -4.38
CA GLU A 282 -18.14 -0.08 -3.54
C GLU A 282 -17.01 -0.08 -2.53
N MET A 283 -15.83 0.44 -2.89
CA MET A 283 -14.65 0.35 -2.06
C MET A 283 -13.70 1.53 -2.30
N MET A 284 -12.99 1.92 -1.23
CA MET A 284 -11.82 2.83 -1.27
C MET A 284 -10.72 2.23 -0.40
N CYS A 285 -9.56 1.96 -0.98
CA CYS A 285 -8.46 1.33 -0.25
C CYS A 285 -7.08 1.76 -0.75
N TYR A 286 -6.06 1.45 0.03
CA TYR A 286 -4.64 1.65 -0.28
C TYR A 286 -4.28 3.10 -0.63
N PRO A 287 -4.53 4.04 0.30
CA PRO A 287 -4.27 5.45 0.06
C PRO A 287 -2.77 5.75 0.08
N GLU A 288 -2.29 6.52 -0.89
CA GLU A 288 -0.96 7.11 -0.87
C GLU A 288 -1.02 8.59 -1.25
N ARG A 289 -0.34 9.41 -0.45
CA ARG A 289 -0.35 10.86 -0.55
C ARG A 289 0.93 11.38 -1.18
N LEU A 290 0.80 12.23 -2.19
CA LEU A 290 1.93 12.94 -2.77
C LEU A 290 1.60 14.42 -2.98
N THR A 291 2.56 15.31 -2.67
CA THR A 291 2.48 16.72 -3.04
C THR A 291 3.31 16.96 -4.29
N VAL A 292 2.64 17.49 -5.33
CA VAL A 292 3.25 17.87 -6.60
C VAL A 292 3.04 19.37 -6.77
N CYS A 293 4.13 20.13 -6.84
CA CYS A 293 4.08 21.61 -6.80
C CYS A 293 3.27 22.10 -5.59
N GLU A 294 2.17 22.82 -5.81
CA GLU A 294 1.32 23.34 -4.73
C GLU A 294 0.10 22.46 -4.42
N SER A 295 -0.12 21.40 -5.21
CA SER A 295 -1.26 20.49 -5.07
C SER A 295 -0.87 19.22 -4.32
N THR A 296 -1.73 18.79 -3.41
CA THR A 296 -1.59 17.49 -2.74
C THR A 296 -2.65 16.56 -3.28
N TYR A 297 -2.20 15.43 -3.82
CA TYR A 297 -3.04 14.36 -4.32
C TYR A 297 -3.09 13.21 -3.32
N LEU A 298 -4.24 12.53 -3.28
CA LEU A 298 -4.43 11.24 -2.64
C LEU A 298 -4.77 10.21 -3.72
N PHE A 299 -3.84 9.30 -3.98
CA PHE A 299 -4.03 8.18 -4.89
C PHE A 299 -4.59 7.00 -4.08
N TYR A 300 -5.53 6.24 -4.65
CA TYR A 300 -6.14 5.10 -3.99
C TYR A 300 -6.75 4.15 -5.02
N SER A 301 -7.10 2.95 -4.58
CA SER A 301 -7.83 1.96 -5.39
C SER A 301 -9.30 1.96 -5.01
N GLY A 302 -10.13 1.75 -6.00
CA GLY A 302 -11.58 1.65 -5.87
C GLY A 302 -12.14 0.54 -6.75
#